data_cd0f531d19114225338c0ce70cf6e3f1
#
_entry.id   cd0f531d19114225338c0ce70cf6e3f1
#
_cell.length_a   1.000
_cell.length_b   1.000
_cell.length_c   1.000
_cell.angle_alpha   90.00
_cell.angle_beta   90.00
_cell.angle_gamma   90.00
#
_symmetry.space_group_name_H-M   'P 1'
#
loop_
_entity.id
_entity.type
_entity.pdbx_description
1 polymer ?
#
loop_
_entity_poly.entity_id
_entity_poly.type
_entity_poly.pdbx_seq_one_letter_code
_entity_poly.pdbx_strand_id
1 'polypeptide(L)'
;MLTVIADKKNIVENEILINDRGDCNHIQNVYRLNVGDSLRVIDGEYEYATEITGIEKKEIKLKIIEKNIDNYSLNINIDVALGILKNDKMNLAIQKLTEIGINKIILLKIERVVVKINEKKEKWEIVVKETLKQCKGVKFTEIEEVTGLQSLNYKIFDMVGITVQF
;
A
#
# COMPACT_ATOMS: atom_id res chain seq x y z
N MET A 1 0.02 11.77 -13.12
CA MET A 1 -0.57 12.49 -11.97
C MET A 1 0.07 11.91 -10.71
N LEU A 2 0.56 12.75 -9.81
CA LEU A 2 1.16 12.34 -8.54
C LEU A 2 0.09 11.72 -7.63
N THR A 3 0.43 10.60 -6.98
CA THR A 3 -0.43 9.97 -5.96
C THR A 3 0.20 10.13 -4.58
N VAL A 4 -0.60 10.52 -3.61
CA VAL A 4 -0.23 10.65 -2.20
C VAL A 4 -1.16 9.79 -1.35
N ILE A 5 -0.65 9.28 -0.24
CA ILE A 5 -1.42 8.51 0.73
C ILE A 5 -1.76 9.43 1.91
N ALA A 6 -3.03 9.56 2.24
CA ALA A 6 -3.47 10.32 3.41
C ALA A 6 -4.01 9.41 4.51
N ASP A 7 -3.68 9.73 5.75
CA ASP A 7 -4.36 9.13 6.89
C ASP A 7 -5.81 9.62 6.95
N LYS A 8 -6.77 8.75 7.25
CA LYS A 8 -8.20 9.11 7.37
C LYS A 8 -8.46 10.26 8.34
N LYS A 9 -7.65 10.38 9.41
CA LYS A 9 -7.75 11.49 10.38
C LYS A 9 -7.45 12.88 9.79
N ASN A 10 -6.73 12.92 8.66
CA ASN A 10 -6.36 14.14 7.95
C ASN A 10 -7.36 14.50 6.84
N ILE A 11 -8.45 13.74 6.73
CA ILE A 11 -9.54 13.96 5.77
C ILE A 11 -10.74 14.47 6.56
N VAL A 12 -11.07 15.74 6.39
CA VAL A 12 -12.17 16.39 7.13
C VAL A 12 -13.10 17.06 6.13
N GLU A 13 -14.36 16.65 6.14
CA GLU A 13 -15.38 17.16 5.23
C GLU A 13 -14.96 17.13 3.76
N ASN A 14 -14.56 18.28 3.21
CA ASN A 14 -14.17 18.43 1.81
C ASN A 14 -12.67 18.80 1.64
N GLU A 15 -11.88 18.61 2.69
CA GLU A 15 -10.46 18.97 2.71
C GLU A 15 -9.58 17.79 3.13
N ILE A 16 -8.38 17.76 2.59
CA ILE A 16 -7.32 16.82 2.98
C ILE A 16 -6.07 17.61 3.36
N LEU A 17 -5.48 17.27 4.50
CA LEU A 17 -4.23 17.85 4.95
C LEU A 17 -3.09 16.86 4.74
N ILE A 18 -2.11 17.20 3.92
CA ILE A 18 -0.86 16.43 3.77
C ILE A 18 0.19 17.07 4.66
N ASN A 19 0.67 16.31 5.66
CA ASN A 19 1.67 16.74 6.63
C ASN A 19 2.86 15.77 6.74
N ASP A 20 2.92 14.73 5.91
CA ASP A 20 4.11 13.89 5.78
C ASP A 20 5.22 14.70 5.11
N ARG A 21 6.41 14.69 5.74
CA ARG A 21 7.56 15.49 5.27
C ARG A 21 8.05 15.05 3.89
N GLY A 22 8.01 13.75 3.62
CA GLY A 22 8.43 13.19 2.33
C GLY A 22 7.48 13.60 1.21
N ASP A 23 6.18 13.49 1.44
CA ASP A 23 5.16 13.85 0.47
C ASP A 23 5.12 15.36 0.24
N CYS A 24 5.24 16.19 1.29
CA CYS A 24 5.37 17.64 1.13
C CYS A 24 6.59 18.02 0.29
N ASN A 25 7.74 17.39 0.53
CA ASN A 25 8.95 17.63 -0.27
C ASN A 25 8.77 17.17 -1.72
N HIS A 26 8.14 16.03 -1.96
CA HIS A 26 7.85 15.54 -3.31
C HIS A 26 6.96 16.52 -4.08
N ILE A 27 5.88 16.97 -3.47
CA ILE A 27 4.92 17.91 -4.09
C ILE A 27 5.63 19.23 -4.44
N GLN A 28 6.34 19.83 -3.47
CA GLN A 28 6.92 21.17 -3.62
C GLN A 28 8.20 21.19 -4.46
N ASN A 29 9.13 20.26 -4.20
CA ASN A 29 10.49 20.36 -4.72
C ASN A 29 10.79 19.41 -5.87
N VAL A 30 10.14 18.24 -5.92
CA VAL A 30 10.35 17.27 -7.00
C VAL A 30 9.37 17.51 -8.14
N TYR A 31 8.08 17.52 -7.85
CA TYR A 31 7.03 17.76 -8.86
C TYR A 31 6.76 19.25 -9.09
N ARG A 32 7.15 20.12 -8.14
CA ARG A 32 7.02 21.59 -8.22
C ARG A 32 5.58 22.02 -8.49
N LEU A 33 4.63 21.34 -7.82
CA LEU A 33 3.23 21.68 -7.93
C LEU A 33 2.92 22.98 -7.19
N ASN A 34 1.94 23.70 -7.68
CA ASN A 34 1.48 24.99 -7.18
C ASN A 34 0.01 24.94 -6.76
N VAL A 35 -0.46 25.98 -6.11
CA VAL A 35 -1.90 26.15 -5.84
C VAL A 35 -2.67 26.15 -7.18
N GLY A 36 -3.75 25.37 -7.22
CA GLY A 36 -4.54 25.10 -8.42
C GLY A 36 -4.16 23.81 -9.16
N ASP A 37 -3.00 23.24 -8.88
CA ASP A 37 -2.62 21.94 -9.47
C ASP A 37 -3.38 20.78 -8.81
N SER A 38 -3.59 19.73 -9.61
CA SER A 38 -4.33 18.54 -9.16
C SER A 38 -3.40 17.39 -8.79
N LEU A 39 -3.80 16.63 -7.78
CA LEU A 39 -3.16 15.36 -7.45
C LEU A 39 -4.20 14.32 -7.01
N ARG A 40 -3.78 13.06 -7.05
CA ARG A 40 -4.55 11.92 -6.59
C ARG A 40 -4.20 11.64 -5.13
N VAL A 41 -5.21 11.47 -4.28
CA VAL A 41 -5.02 11.01 -2.90
C VAL A 41 -5.75 9.69 -2.72
N ILE A 42 -5.17 8.78 -1.93
CA ILE A 42 -5.81 7.52 -1.52
C ILE A 42 -5.70 7.36 0.00
N ASP A 43 -6.70 6.70 0.62
CA ASP A 43 -6.73 6.45 2.06
C ASP A 43 -6.83 4.95 2.44
N GLY A 44 -6.73 4.07 1.43
CA GLY A 44 -6.88 2.63 1.58
C GLY A 44 -8.31 2.12 1.32
N GLU A 45 -9.28 3.02 1.15
CA GLU A 45 -10.69 2.69 0.87
C GLU A 45 -11.22 3.48 -0.33
N TYR A 46 -10.86 4.76 -0.39
CA TYR A 46 -11.32 5.68 -1.43
C TYR A 46 -10.14 6.31 -2.17
N GLU A 47 -10.45 6.72 -3.40
CA GLU A 47 -9.62 7.59 -4.22
C GLU A 47 -10.24 8.98 -4.25
N TYR A 48 -9.41 10.00 -4.14
CA TYR A 48 -9.82 11.39 -4.20
C TYR A 48 -9.08 12.10 -5.34
N ALA A 49 -9.83 12.72 -6.24
CA ALA A 49 -9.29 13.75 -7.12
C ALA A 49 -9.29 15.06 -6.33
N THR A 50 -8.14 15.70 -6.21
CA THR A 50 -7.98 16.89 -5.37
C THR A 50 -7.29 18.02 -6.10
N GLU A 51 -7.49 19.24 -5.62
CA GLU A 51 -6.81 20.46 -6.05
C GLU A 51 -6.07 21.09 -4.87
N ILE A 52 -4.85 21.55 -5.08
CA ILE A 52 -4.05 22.22 -4.05
C ILE A 52 -4.63 23.61 -3.81
N THR A 53 -5.06 23.88 -2.58
CA THR A 53 -5.58 25.18 -2.14
C THR A 53 -4.59 25.98 -1.32
N GLY A 54 -3.58 25.34 -0.74
CA GLY A 54 -2.56 26.01 0.04
C GLY A 54 -1.28 25.19 0.17
N ILE A 55 -0.14 25.87 0.11
CA ILE A 55 1.19 25.25 0.29
C ILE A 55 1.90 26.00 1.39
N GLU A 56 2.15 25.32 2.49
CA GLU A 56 2.94 25.79 3.61
C GLU A 56 4.23 24.95 3.74
N LYS A 57 5.19 25.43 4.53
CA LYS A 57 6.50 24.75 4.65
C LYS A 57 6.42 23.29 5.10
N LYS A 58 5.41 22.94 5.89
CA LYS A 58 5.27 21.60 6.49
C LYS A 58 3.92 20.95 6.24
N GLU A 59 3.04 21.62 5.51
CA GLU A 59 1.72 21.08 5.21
C GLU A 59 1.21 21.60 3.88
N ILE A 60 0.38 20.79 3.24
CA ILE A 60 -0.29 21.13 1.99
C ILE A 60 -1.77 20.87 2.17
N LYS A 61 -2.58 21.88 1.85
CA LYS A 61 -4.04 21.84 1.92
C LYS A 61 -4.60 21.49 0.56
N LEU A 62 -5.47 20.51 0.53
CA LEU A 62 -6.12 20.02 -0.66
C LEU A 62 -7.63 20.12 -0.50
N LYS A 63 -8.30 20.57 -1.54
CA LYS A 63 -9.76 20.49 -1.66
C LYS A 63 -10.12 19.21 -2.42
N ILE A 64 -11.09 18.47 -1.91
CA ILE A 64 -11.65 17.31 -2.60
C ILE A 64 -12.57 17.82 -3.72
N ILE A 65 -12.27 17.42 -4.96
CA ILE A 65 -13.10 17.69 -6.14
C ILE A 65 -14.03 16.52 -6.39
N GLU A 66 -13.51 15.30 -6.25
CA GLU A 66 -14.28 14.08 -6.46
C GLU A 66 -13.78 12.98 -5.50
N LYS A 67 -14.72 12.17 -5.00
CA LYS A 67 -14.44 10.99 -4.19
C LYS A 67 -14.95 9.77 -4.92
N ASN A 68 -14.07 8.82 -5.21
CA ASN A 68 -14.39 7.61 -5.94
C ASN A 68 -14.15 6.36 -5.10
N ILE A 69 -15.01 5.36 -5.30
CA ILE A 69 -14.79 4.02 -4.77
C ILE A 69 -13.69 3.36 -5.60
N ASP A 70 -12.93 2.48 -4.97
CA ASP A 70 -11.92 1.67 -5.65
C ASP A 70 -12.57 0.75 -6.71
N ASN A 71 -12.30 1.06 -7.97
CA ASN A 71 -12.79 0.28 -9.13
C ASN A 71 -11.71 -0.65 -9.71
N TYR A 72 -10.50 -0.67 -9.14
CA TYR A 72 -9.37 -1.43 -9.64
C TYR A 72 -9.02 -2.65 -8.79
N SER A 73 -9.44 -2.67 -7.53
CA SER A 73 -9.25 -3.82 -6.66
C SER A 73 -10.14 -5.00 -7.10
N LEU A 74 -9.66 -6.19 -6.82
CA LEU A 74 -10.42 -7.41 -7.09
C LEU A 74 -11.69 -7.45 -6.25
N ASN A 75 -12.79 -7.97 -6.82
CA ASN A 75 -14.05 -8.20 -6.11
C ASN A 75 -14.00 -9.38 -5.13
N ILE A 76 -12.86 -10.08 -5.08
CA ILE A 76 -12.58 -11.19 -4.17
C ILE A 76 -11.33 -10.85 -3.35
N ASN A 77 -11.28 -11.33 -2.13
CA ASN A 77 -10.09 -11.24 -1.31
C ASN A 77 -9.18 -12.44 -1.60
N ILE A 78 -7.98 -12.18 -2.07
CA ILE A 78 -6.96 -13.21 -2.27
C ILE A 78 -5.86 -12.98 -1.25
N ASP A 79 -5.62 -13.99 -0.42
CA ASP A 79 -4.52 -14.01 0.53
C ASP A 79 -3.42 -14.95 0.02
N VAL A 80 -2.18 -14.51 0.10
CA VAL A 80 -1.02 -15.27 -0.38
C VAL A 80 -0.11 -15.63 0.78
N ALA A 81 0.02 -16.93 1.07
CA ALA A 81 1.02 -17.43 2.00
C ALA A 81 2.36 -17.59 1.27
N LEU A 82 3.33 -16.72 1.60
CA LEU A 82 4.61 -16.61 0.90
C LEU A 82 5.76 -16.99 1.82
N GLY A 83 6.57 -17.97 1.40
CA GLY A 83 7.85 -18.27 2.03
C GLY A 83 8.78 -17.07 1.97
N ILE A 84 9.47 -16.78 3.09
CA ILE A 84 10.35 -15.61 3.16
C ILE A 84 11.52 -15.75 2.17
N LEU A 85 11.59 -14.82 1.24
CA LEU A 85 12.61 -14.75 0.21
C LEU A 85 13.79 -13.88 0.65
N LYS A 86 14.92 -14.02 -0.03
CA LYS A 86 16.16 -13.29 0.28
C LYS A 86 16.06 -11.84 -0.24
N ASN A 87 16.22 -10.86 0.67
CA ASN A 87 16.37 -9.42 0.37
C ASN A 87 15.48 -8.86 -0.78
N ASP A 88 16.10 -8.52 -1.92
CA ASP A 88 15.42 -7.83 -3.03
C ASP A 88 14.31 -8.67 -3.68
N LYS A 89 14.45 -10.01 -3.66
CA LYS A 89 13.39 -10.89 -4.15
C LYS A 89 12.11 -10.78 -3.32
N MET A 90 12.24 -10.57 -2.01
CA MET A 90 11.08 -10.34 -1.16
C MET A 90 10.40 -9.01 -1.46
N ASN A 91 11.18 -7.94 -1.63
CA ASN A 91 10.65 -6.63 -1.99
C ASN A 91 9.92 -6.69 -3.35
N LEU A 92 10.52 -7.37 -4.34
CA LEU A 92 9.90 -7.56 -5.66
C LEU A 92 8.60 -8.37 -5.57
N ALA A 93 8.57 -9.45 -4.78
CA ALA A 93 7.36 -10.25 -4.58
C ALA A 93 6.24 -9.41 -3.96
N ILE A 94 6.53 -8.66 -2.89
CA ILE A 94 5.56 -7.77 -2.24
C ILE A 94 5.06 -6.72 -3.22
N GLN A 95 5.95 -6.09 -3.97
CA GLN A 95 5.58 -5.13 -5.01
C GLN A 95 4.59 -5.73 -6.01
N LYS A 96 4.91 -6.89 -6.58
CA LYS A 96 4.05 -7.52 -7.60
C LYS A 96 2.71 -8.00 -7.02
N LEU A 97 2.70 -8.54 -5.83
CA LEU A 97 1.47 -8.94 -5.14
C LEU A 97 0.58 -7.72 -4.84
N THR A 98 1.18 -6.60 -4.45
CA THR A 98 0.45 -5.33 -4.23
C THR A 98 -0.10 -4.77 -5.55
N GLU A 99 0.69 -4.78 -6.64
CA GLU A 99 0.25 -4.32 -7.98
C GLU A 99 -0.98 -5.06 -8.49
N ILE A 100 -1.10 -6.35 -8.22
CA ILE A 100 -2.27 -7.18 -8.63
C ILE A 100 -3.41 -7.13 -7.62
N GLY A 101 -3.27 -6.41 -6.51
CA GLY A 101 -4.35 -6.17 -5.55
C GLY A 101 -4.58 -7.33 -4.58
N ILE A 102 -3.54 -8.06 -4.17
CA ILE A 102 -3.65 -9.08 -3.12
C ILE A 102 -4.08 -8.42 -1.81
N ASN A 103 -5.05 -9.05 -1.15
CA ASN A 103 -5.58 -8.55 0.11
C ASN A 103 -4.55 -8.69 1.24
N LYS A 104 -3.92 -9.87 1.35
CA LYS A 104 -3.03 -10.19 2.47
C LYS A 104 -1.85 -11.06 2.04
N ILE A 105 -0.67 -10.76 2.59
CA ILE A 105 0.54 -11.58 2.47
C ILE A 105 0.84 -12.19 3.84
N ILE A 106 0.72 -13.50 3.95
CA ILE A 106 1.03 -14.28 5.15
C ILE A 106 2.47 -14.77 5.02
N LEU A 107 3.36 -14.33 5.90
CA LEU A 107 4.78 -14.67 5.85
C LEU A 107 5.02 -16.05 6.44
N LEU A 108 5.55 -16.98 5.63
CA LEU A 108 5.83 -18.33 6.05
C LEU A 108 7.29 -18.57 6.41
N LYS A 109 7.50 -19.10 7.62
CA LYS A 109 8.77 -19.69 8.00
C LYS A 109 8.85 -21.12 7.47
N ILE A 110 9.79 -21.37 6.55
CA ILE A 110 10.01 -22.69 5.95
C ILE A 110 11.37 -23.22 6.43
N GLU A 111 11.45 -24.50 6.78
CA GLU A 111 12.64 -25.12 7.40
C GLU A 111 13.93 -25.04 6.58
N ARG A 112 13.82 -24.97 5.24
CA ARG A 112 14.96 -24.95 4.32
C ARG A 112 15.35 -23.56 3.82
N VAL A 113 14.88 -22.49 4.45
CA VAL A 113 15.19 -21.13 4.00
C VAL A 113 16.50 -20.64 4.61
N VAL A 114 17.37 -20.11 3.76
CA VAL A 114 18.68 -19.53 4.12
C VAL A 114 18.55 -18.29 5.02
N VAL A 115 17.37 -17.69 5.09
CA VAL A 115 17.12 -16.42 5.79
C VAL A 115 16.33 -16.66 7.07
N LYS A 116 17.00 -16.56 8.22
CA LYS A 116 16.36 -16.62 9.53
C LYS A 116 15.74 -15.27 9.86
N ILE A 117 14.55 -15.01 9.38
CA ILE A 117 13.73 -13.85 9.77
C ILE A 117 12.57 -14.40 10.61
N ASN A 118 12.44 -13.90 11.82
CA ASN A 118 11.36 -14.30 12.74
C ASN A 118 10.27 -13.21 12.88
N GLU A 119 10.50 -12.05 12.30
CA GLU A 119 9.64 -10.87 12.44
C GLU A 119 9.39 -10.20 11.09
N LYS A 120 8.23 -9.59 10.95
CA LYS A 120 7.91 -8.71 9.84
C LYS A 120 8.87 -7.51 9.84
N LYS A 121 9.34 -7.08 8.67
CA LYS A 121 10.19 -5.90 8.54
C LYS A 121 9.35 -4.70 8.13
N GLU A 122 9.42 -3.60 8.87
CA GLU A 122 8.77 -2.32 8.56
C GLU A 122 8.99 -1.85 7.12
N LYS A 123 10.19 -2.09 6.58
CA LYS A 123 10.51 -1.76 5.18
C LYS A 123 9.55 -2.38 4.15
N TRP A 124 8.89 -3.49 4.45
CA TRP A 124 7.96 -4.13 3.53
C TRP A 124 6.63 -3.39 3.44
N GLU A 125 6.19 -2.76 4.52
CA GLU A 125 5.03 -1.85 4.49
C GLU A 125 5.33 -0.59 3.68
N ILE A 126 6.58 -0.12 3.72
CA ILE A 126 7.03 0.98 2.85
C ILE A 126 6.94 0.56 1.38
N VAL A 127 7.35 -0.68 1.03
CA VAL A 127 7.23 -1.19 -0.34
C VAL A 127 5.77 -1.21 -0.80
N VAL A 128 4.83 -1.65 0.05
CA VAL A 128 3.39 -1.60 -0.27
C VAL A 128 2.95 -0.17 -0.57
N LYS A 129 3.27 0.78 0.30
CA LYS A 129 2.89 2.20 0.14
C LYS A 129 3.47 2.80 -1.14
N GLU A 130 4.77 2.61 -1.38
CA GLU A 130 5.41 3.14 -2.59
C GLU A 130 4.85 2.49 -3.88
N THR A 131 4.48 1.21 -3.82
CA THR A 131 3.82 0.54 -4.94
C THR A 131 2.46 1.15 -5.23
N LEU A 132 1.65 1.41 -4.21
CA LEU A 132 0.32 2.02 -4.37
C LEU A 132 0.40 3.44 -4.93
N LYS A 133 1.45 4.20 -4.60
CA LYS A 133 1.67 5.52 -5.22
C LYS A 133 1.92 5.45 -6.73
N GLN A 134 2.36 4.29 -7.24
CA GLN A 134 2.70 4.09 -8.66
C GLN A 134 1.64 3.33 -9.45
N CYS A 135 0.75 2.60 -8.80
CA CYS A 135 -0.33 1.84 -9.44
C CYS A 135 -1.69 2.51 -9.24
N LYS A 136 -2.75 1.93 -9.86
CA LYS A 136 -4.11 2.45 -9.75
C LYS A 136 -4.88 1.94 -8.53
N GLY A 137 -4.36 0.93 -7.83
CA GLY A 137 -4.98 0.38 -6.64
C GLY A 137 -5.14 1.41 -5.53
N VAL A 138 -6.11 1.18 -4.66
CA VAL A 138 -6.40 2.01 -3.49
C VAL A 138 -6.19 1.21 -2.22
N LYS A 139 -6.59 -0.07 -2.23
CA LYS A 139 -6.59 -0.95 -1.07
C LYS A 139 -5.17 -1.37 -0.70
N PHE A 140 -4.81 -1.20 0.57
CA PHE A 140 -3.51 -1.65 1.08
C PHE A 140 -3.46 -3.18 1.16
N THR A 141 -2.37 -3.76 0.65
CA THR A 141 -2.01 -5.15 0.94
C THR A 141 -1.51 -5.24 2.38
N GLU A 142 -2.18 -6.03 3.21
CA GLU A 142 -1.74 -6.28 4.58
C GLU A 142 -0.59 -7.30 4.58
N ILE A 143 0.44 -7.05 5.39
CA ILE A 143 1.51 -8.02 5.61
C ILE A 143 1.41 -8.54 7.03
N GLU A 144 1.10 -9.83 7.19
CA GLU A 144 1.00 -10.48 8.50
C GLU A 144 2.37 -10.83 9.09
N GLU A 145 2.36 -11.12 10.38
CA GLU A 145 3.55 -11.61 11.07
C GLU A 145 3.98 -12.99 10.57
N VAL A 146 5.23 -13.33 10.85
CA VAL A 146 5.81 -14.60 10.42
C VAL A 146 5.18 -15.77 11.17
N THR A 147 4.63 -16.72 10.42
CA THR A 147 3.99 -17.92 10.98
C THR A 147 4.55 -19.22 10.38
N GLY A 148 4.29 -20.33 11.04
CA GLY A 148 4.59 -21.66 10.49
C GLY A 148 3.49 -22.16 9.58
N LEU A 149 3.83 -22.97 8.57
CA LEU A 149 2.85 -23.56 7.66
C LEU A 149 1.76 -24.36 8.41
N GLN A 150 2.12 -25.05 9.50
CA GLN A 150 1.20 -25.83 10.32
C GLN A 150 0.20 -24.98 11.13
N SER A 151 0.51 -23.70 11.32
CA SER A 151 -0.32 -22.76 12.07
C SER A 151 -1.36 -22.06 11.20
N LEU A 152 -1.35 -22.27 9.89
CA LEU A 152 -2.34 -21.68 8.99
C LEU A 152 -3.71 -22.33 9.18
N ASN A 153 -4.72 -21.49 9.39
CA ASN A 153 -6.10 -21.93 9.49
C ASN A 153 -6.75 -21.94 8.09
N TYR A 154 -6.66 -23.05 7.39
CA TYR A 154 -7.21 -23.21 6.03
C TYR A 154 -8.74 -23.18 5.98
N LYS A 155 -9.43 -23.38 7.12
CA LYS A 155 -10.91 -23.48 7.17
C LYS A 155 -11.62 -22.13 7.01
N ILE A 156 -10.89 -21.02 7.09
CA ILE A 156 -11.47 -19.69 6.91
C ILE A 156 -11.52 -19.25 5.44
N PHE A 157 -10.97 -20.05 4.53
CA PHE A 157 -10.92 -19.73 3.10
C PHE A 157 -11.91 -20.59 2.31
N ASP A 158 -12.63 -19.96 1.39
CA ASP A 158 -13.57 -20.66 0.48
C ASP A 158 -12.83 -21.57 -0.50
N MET A 159 -11.60 -21.19 -0.88
CA MET A 159 -10.74 -21.97 -1.76
C MET A 159 -9.28 -21.86 -1.33
N VAL A 160 -8.56 -22.97 -1.38
CA VAL A 160 -7.11 -23.01 -1.11
C VAL A 160 -6.41 -23.68 -2.29
N GLY A 161 -5.41 -23.00 -2.84
CA GLY A 161 -4.50 -23.54 -3.85
C GLY A 161 -3.08 -23.59 -3.31
N ILE A 162 -2.32 -24.64 -3.67
CA ILE A 162 -0.92 -24.79 -3.28
C ILE A 162 -0.07 -24.81 -4.54
N THR A 163 0.90 -23.90 -4.63
CA THR A 163 1.93 -23.89 -5.67
C THR A 163 3.29 -24.13 -5.04
N VAL A 164 4.01 -25.15 -5.49
CA VAL A 164 5.38 -25.45 -5.07
C VAL A 164 6.31 -25.18 -6.24
N GLN A 165 7.24 -24.27 -6.08
CA GLN A 165 8.36 -24.07 -7.01
C GLN A 165 9.62 -24.71 -6.42
N PHE A 166 10.27 -25.57 -7.19
CA PHE A 166 11.55 -26.23 -6.84
C PHE A 166 12.74 -25.41 -7.37
#